data_4d475aee0dbcc0b3b24dbf5a0c3ab726
#
_entry.id   4d475aee0dbcc0b3b24dbf5a0c3ab726
#
_cell.length_a   1.000
_cell.length_b   1.000
_cell.length_c   1.000
_cell.angle_alpha   90.00
_cell.angle_beta   90.00
_cell.angle_gamma   90.00
#
_symmetry.space_group_name_H-M   'P 1'
#
loop_
_entity.id
_entity.type
_entity.pdbx_description
1 polymer ?
#
loop_
_entity_poly.entity_id
_entity_poly.type
_entity_poly.pdbx_seq_one_letter_code
_entity_poly.pdbx_strand_id
1 'polypeptide(L)'
;MRGVAQVANAAPAARSACLVIIMIVMDSMDWTSLSGRRIVLQEGDITRIAVDAMANAANSALAGGGGVDGAIHRAGGPAIMRELDAIRARAGGCPTGSAVATGAGNLPAKYVFHAVGPVFRDGRHGEPELLAGCYRKCLALADERAVRTISFPAISTGVHGYPQKDAAEIAIREVRRHLERPDTTVELAIFVLFGQSTYQVYRKLLVA
;
A
#
# COMPACT_ATOMS: atom_id res chain seq x y z
N MET A 1 -21.20 -47.16 -45.00
CA MET A 1 -21.94 -46.32 -44.02
C MET A 1 -20.92 -45.55 -43.23
N ARG A 2 -20.97 -44.25 -43.28
CA ARG A 2 -19.92 -43.36 -42.77
C ARG A 2 -20.23 -42.98 -41.31
N GLY A 3 -19.33 -43.28 -40.38
CA GLY A 3 -19.38 -42.86 -39.00
C GLY A 3 -18.76 -41.46 -38.84
N VAL A 4 -19.54 -40.50 -38.36
CA VAL A 4 -19.12 -39.12 -38.10
C VAL A 4 -18.49 -39.06 -36.73
N ALA A 5 -17.21 -38.64 -36.65
CA ALA A 5 -16.51 -38.37 -35.40
C ALA A 5 -16.96 -37.01 -34.86
N GLN A 6 -17.48 -37.02 -33.66
CA GLN A 6 -17.91 -35.81 -32.91
C GLN A 6 -16.69 -35.23 -32.19
N VAL A 7 -16.27 -34.04 -32.62
CA VAL A 7 -15.21 -33.27 -31.97
C VAL A 7 -15.80 -32.55 -30.75
N ALA A 8 -15.37 -32.95 -29.58
CA ALA A 8 -15.71 -32.28 -28.33
C ALA A 8 -14.97 -30.97 -28.24
N ASN A 9 -15.72 -29.86 -28.25
CA ASN A 9 -15.23 -28.50 -28.06
C ASN A 9 -15.03 -28.23 -26.55
N ALA A 10 -13.79 -28.23 -26.10
CA ALA A 10 -13.44 -27.81 -24.74
C ALA A 10 -13.48 -26.29 -24.67
N ALA A 11 -14.43 -25.74 -23.93
CA ALA A 11 -14.53 -24.30 -23.62
C ALA A 11 -13.41 -23.87 -22.67
N PRO A 12 -12.81 -22.68 -22.82
CA PRO A 12 -11.79 -22.18 -21.90
C PRO A 12 -12.45 -21.56 -20.67
N ALA A 13 -12.34 -22.26 -19.54
CA ALA A 13 -12.66 -21.72 -18.21
C ALA A 13 -11.43 -20.98 -17.67
N ALA A 14 -11.26 -19.71 -17.97
CA ALA A 14 -10.33 -18.82 -17.26
C ALA A 14 -10.49 -17.35 -17.71
N ARG A 15 -11.62 -16.70 -17.46
CA ARG A 15 -11.75 -15.23 -17.58
C ARG A 15 -12.87 -14.67 -16.70
N SER A 16 -12.96 -15.03 -15.44
CA SER A 16 -14.00 -14.51 -14.54
C SER A 16 -13.53 -13.94 -13.21
N ALA A 17 -12.22 -13.83 -12.99
CA ALA A 17 -11.70 -13.26 -11.73
C ALA A 17 -11.30 -11.78 -11.80
N CYS A 18 -11.46 -11.13 -12.97
CA CYS A 18 -10.99 -9.75 -13.17
C CYS A 18 -12.12 -8.70 -13.22
N LEU A 19 -13.39 -9.09 -13.02
CA LEU A 19 -14.52 -8.17 -13.26
C LEU A 19 -15.20 -7.63 -11.99
N VAL A 20 -14.74 -7.98 -10.79
CA VAL A 20 -15.36 -7.51 -9.54
C VAL A 20 -14.71 -6.23 -8.97
N ILE A 21 -13.63 -5.75 -9.56
CA ILE A 21 -12.87 -4.58 -9.05
C ILE A 21 -13.34 -3.24 -9.64
N ILE A 22 -14.24 -3.22 -10.62
CA ILE A 22 -14.62 -1.97 -11.32
C ILE A 22 -16.08 -1.55 -11.02
N MET A 23 -16.46 -1.56 -9.76
CA MET A 23 -17.55 -0.72 -9.27
C MET A 23 -17.09 0.17 -8.12
N ILE A 24 -15.95 0.85 -8.31
CA ILE A 24 -15.66 2.05 -7.54
C ILE A 24 -16.34 3.19 -8.30
N VAL A 25 -17.36 3.74 -7.68
CA VAL A 25 -18.07 4.95 -8.09
C VAL A 25 -17.07 5.93 -8.68
N MET A 26 -17.26 6.32 -9.93
CA MET A 26 -16.57 7.41 -10.61
C MET A 26 -16.99 8.74 -9.96
N ASP A 27 -16.50 9.01 -8.77
CA ASP A 27 -16.40 10.37 -8.26
C ASP A 27 -15.02 10.88 -8.71
N SER A 28 -14.99 11.94 -9.50
CA SER A 28 -13.86 12.46 -10.28
C SER A 28 -12.74 13.07 -9.41
N MET A 29 -12.16 12.29 -8.50
CA MET A 29 -11.18 12.71 -7.50
C MET A 29 -9.88 11.91 -7.57
N ASP A 30 -9.62 11.27 -8.71
CA ASP A 30 -8.40 10.53 -8.94
C ASP A 30 -7.36 11.45 -9.60
N TRP A 31 -6.12 11.40 -9.12
CA TRP A 31 -5.02 11.97 -9.88
C TRP A 31 -4.53 10.95 -10.91
N THR A 32 -4.30 11.42 -12.13
CA THR A 32 -3.75 10.58 -13.21
C THR A 32 -2.51 11.24 -13.79
N SER A 33 -1.43 10.48 -13.92
CA SER A 33 -0.20 10.92 -14.60
C SER A 33 -0.39 10.99 -16.12
N LEU A 34 0.54 11.64 -16.82
CA LEU A 34 0.56 11.66 -18.29
C LEU A 34 0.68 10.25 -18.90
N SER A 35 1.25 9.30 -18.17
CA SER A 35 1.38 7.88 -18.58
C SER A 35 0.16 7.02 -18.22
N GLY A 36 -0.91 7.59 -17.66
CA GLY A 36 -2.12 6.88 -17.26
C GLY A 36 -2.05 6.19 -15.88
N ARG A 37 -0.96 6.35 -15.11
CA ARG A 37 -0.85 5.84 -13.74
C ARG A 37 -1.67 6.68 -12.78
N ARG A 38 -2.23 6.08 -11.73
CA ARG A 38 -3.28 6.71 -10.94
C ARG A 38 -2.98 6.69 -9.44
N ILE A 39 -3.46 7.74 -8.76
CA ILE A 39 -3.65 7.76 -7.29
C ILE A 39 -5.15 7.84 -7.02
N VAL A 40 -5.63 6.94 -6.18
CA VAL A 40 -7.04 6.85 -5.78
C VAL A 40 -7.13 7.01 -4.26
N LEU A 41 -8.15 7.70 -3.79
CA LEU A 41 -8.48 7.79 -2.37
C LEU A 41 -9.65 6.87 -2.05
N GLN A 42 -9.52 6.09 -0.98
CA GLN A 42 -10.59 5.23 -0.49
C GLN A 42 -10.73 5.38 1.02
N GLU A 43 -11.93 5.61 1.51
CA GLU A 43 -12.23 5.51 2.93
C GLU A 43 -12.50 4.06 3.30
N GLY A 44 -11.91 3.56 4.40
CA GLY A 44 -12.20 2.22 4.86
C GLY A 44 -11.05 1.49 5.54
N ASP A 45 -11.18 0.17 5.57
CA ASP A 45 -10.24 -0.76 6.17
C ASP A 45 -9.27 -1.30 5.11
N ILE A 46 -7.99 -0.96 5.23
CA ILE A 46 -6.94 -1.36 4.30
C ILE A 46 -6.80 -2.88 4.16
N THR A 47 -7.13 -3.65 5.22
CA THR A 47 -7.02 -5.12 5.22
C THR A 47 -8.00 -5.81 4.27
N ARG A 48 -8.98 -5.07 3.74
CA ARG A 48 -10.00 -5.56 2.81
C ARG A 48 -9.73 -5.20 1.36
N ILE A 49 -8.66 -4.45 1.09
CA ILE A 49 -8.35 -3.95 -0.25
C ILE A 49 -7.49 -4.96 -1.00
N ALA A 50 -7.97 -5.45 -2.12
CA ALA A 50 -7.22 -6.37 -2.99
C ALA A 50 -6.19 -5.58 -3.81
N VAL A 51 -4.90 -5.84 -3.56
CA VAL A 51 -3.76 -5.19 -4.22
C VAL A 51 -2.58 -6.18 -4.32
N ASP A 52 -1.56 -5.84 -5.12
CA ASP A 52 -0.33 -6.64 -5.10
C ASP A 52 0.48 -6.44 -3.82
N ALA A 53 0.56 -5.20 -3.32
CA ALA A 53 1.27 -4.89 -2.08
C ALA A 53 0.47 -3.93 -1.20
N MET A 54 0.58 -4.10 0.12
CA MET A 54 -0.05 -3.27 1.14
C MET A 54 1.03 -2.68 2.05
N ALA A 55 1.08 -1.36 2.19
CA ALA A 55 1.96 -0.73 3.16
C ALA A 55 1.37 -0.81 4.57
N ASN A 56 2.22 -1.08 5.54
CA ASN A 56 1.91 -1.10 6.96
C ASN A 56 2.68 0.00 7.68
N ALA A 57 2.06 0.68 8.64
CA ALA A 57 2.73 1.63 9.53
C ALA A 57 3.26 0.88 10.78
N ALA A 58 4.46 0.33 10.66
CA ALA A 58 5.12 -0.50 11.67
C ALA A 58 5.97 0.33 12.64
N ASN A 59 6.38 -0.30 13.75
CA ASN A 59 7.42 0.22 14.64
C ASN A 59 8.82 -0.31 14.25
N SER A 60 9.86 0.35 14.73
CA SER A 60 11.26 0.00 14.40
C SER A 60 11.68 -1.40 14.87
N ALA A 61 11.09 -1.89 15.95
CA ALA A 61 11.31 -3.24 16.45
C ALA A 61 10.58 -4.31 15.61
N LEU A 62 9.67 -3.93 14.71
CA LEU A 62 8.83 -4.85 13.92
C LEU A 62 8.06 -5.86 14.78
N ALA A 63 7.70 -5.47 16.00
CA ALA A 63 7.15 -6.37 17.02
C ALA A 63 5.62 -6.47 16.99
N GLY A 64 4.99 -5.84 16.00
CA GLY A 64 3.55 -5.64 15.99
C GLY A 64 3.13 -4.49 16.91
N GLY A 65 1.87 -4.09 16.86
CA GLY A 65 1.35 -2.97 17.64
C GLY A 65 -0.16 -2.83 17.53
N GLY A 66 -0.64 -1.60 17.76
CA GLY A 66 -2.04 -1.21 17.66
C GLY A 66 -2.38 -0.59 16.29
N GLY A 67 -3.59 -0.02 16.19
CA GLY A 67 -4.03 0.68 14.98
C GLY A 67 -3.98 -0.18 13.72
N VAL A 68 -3.50 0.40 12.62
CA VAL A 68 -3.40 -0.29 11.32
C VAL A 68 -2.43 -1.47 11.38
N ASP A 69 -1.32 -1.36 12.11
CA ASP A 69 -0.36 -2.45 12.28
C ASP A 69 -1.02 -3.68 12.92
N GLY A 70 -1.74 -3.48 14.01
CA GLY A 70 -2.50 -4.55 14.66
C GLY A 70 -3.61 -5.13 13.78
N ALA A 71 -4.28 -4.32 12.97
CA ALA A 71 -5.30 -4.80 12.04
C ALA A 71 -4.68 -5.70 10.96
N ILE A 72 -3.57 -5.29 10.36
CA ILE A 72 -2.83 -6.05 9.35
C ILE A 72 -2.33 -7.38 9.92
N HIS A 73 -1.75 -7.38 11.12
CA HIS A 73 -1.28 -8.62 11.76
C HIS A 73 -2.42 -9.58 12.09
N ARG A 74 -3.56 -9.08 12.61
CA ARG A 74 -4.72 -9.94 12.88
C ARG A 74 -5.31 -10.55 11.61
N ALA A 75 -5.46 -9.76 10.55
CA ALA A 75 -6.04 -10.23 9.29
C ALA A 75 -5.08 -11.12 8.50
N GLY A 76 -3.78 -10.81 8.49
CA GLY A 76 -2.76 -11.56 7.76
C GLY A 76 -2.33 -12.85 8.46
N GLY A 77 -2.56 -12.94 9.77
CA GLY A 77 -2.25 -14.12 10.55
C GLY A 77 -0.75 -14.28 10.88
N PRO A 78 -0.36 -15.41 11.48
CA PRO A 78 0.96 -15.58 12.10
C PRO A 78 2.13 -15.68 11.10
N ALA A 79 1.86 -15.87 9.81
CA ALA A 79 2.91 -15.96 8.79
C ALA A 79 3.74 -14.68 8.70
N ILE A 80 3.07 -13.52 8.74
CA ILE A 80 3.74 -12.21 8.70
C ILE A 80 4.74 -12.07 9.85
N MET A 81 4.31 -12.41 11.08
CA MET A 81 5.17 -12.27 12.26
C MET A 81 6.39 -13.21 12.18
N ARG A 82 6.24 -14.44 11.69
CA ARG A 82 7.38 -15.37 11.50
C ARG A 82 8.45 -14.80 10.56
N GLU A 83 8.03 -14.14 9.48
CA GLU A 83 8.98 -13.50 8.56
C GLU A 83 9.64 -12.27 9.21
N LEU A 84 8.88 -11.47 9.97
CA LEU A 84 9.43 -10.34 10.74
C LEU A 84 10.41 -10.81 11.82
N ASP A 85 10.17 -11.95 12.48
CA ASP A 85 11.10 -12.57 13.43
C ASP A 85 12.46 -12.89 12.76
N ALA A 86 12.41 -13.44 11.54
CA ALA A 86 13.62 -13.71 10.79
C ALA A 86 14.36 -12.43 10.36
N ILE A 87 13.62 -11.36 10.02
CA ILE A 87 14.22 -10.05 9.72
C ILE A 87 14.85 -9.44 10.97
N ARG A 88 14.17 -9.49 12.13
CA ARG A 88 14.72 -9.01 13.41
C ARG A 88 15.98 -9.74 13.81
N ALA A 89 16.00 -11.06 13.65
CA ALA A 89 17.17 -11.88 13.99
C ALA A 89 18.41 -11.52 13.15
N ARG A 90 18.22 -11.09 11.90
CA ARG A 90 19.32 -10.71 10.99
C ARG A 90 19.73 -9.27 11.11
N ALA A 91 18.78 -8.35 11.29
CA ALA A 91 19.00 -6.91 11.15
C ALA A 91 18.64 -6.09 12.41
N GLY A 92 18.14 -6.73 13.47
CA GLY A 92 17.72 -6.06 14.71
C GLY A 92 16.41 -5.27 14.60
N GLY A 93 15.80 -5.19 13.41
CA GLY A 93 14.60 -4.42 13.15
C GLY A 93 14.66 -3.66 11.83
N CYS A 94 13.94 -2.53 11.76
CA CYS A 94 13.91 -1.64 10.59
C CYS A 94 14.11 -0.19 11.05
N PRO A 95 15.07 0.56 10.49
CA PRO A 95 15.27 1.96 10.88
C PRO A 95 14.11 2.85 10.47
N THR A 96 13.87 3.91 11.25
CA THR A 96 12.89 4.94 10.91
C THR A 96 13.22 5.57 9.55
N GLY A 97 12.21 5.83 8.74
CA GLY A 97 12.35 6.33 7.38
C GLY A 97 12.61 5.23 6.33
N SER A 98 12.54 3.96 6.74
CA SER A 98 12.74 2.82 5.86
C SER A 98 11.56 1.85 5.91
N ALA A 99 11.62 0.77 5.11
CA ALA A 99 10.65 -0.31 5.10
C ALA A 99 11.30 -1.65 4.79
N VAL A 100 10.67 -2.74 5.26
CA VAL A 100 10.99 -4.12 4.91
C VAL A 100 9.76 -4.82 4.34
N ALA A 101 9.95 -5.88 3.57
CA ALA A 101 8.87 -6.64 2.96
C ALA A 101 8.72 -8.02 3.57
N THR A 102 7.47 -8.47 3.71
CA THR A 102 7.08 -9.85 3.99
C THR A 102 6.02 -10.31 3.00
N GLY A 103 5.71 -11.59 3.01
CA GLY A 103 4.46 -12.11 2.44
C GLY A 103 3.26 -11.56 3.21
N ALA A 104 2.08 -11.59 2.58
CA ALA A 104 0.88 -10.98 3.13
C ALA A 104 0.02 -11.93 3.99
N GLY A 105 0.42 -13.21 4.10
CA GLY A 105 -0.36 -14.22 4.82
C GLY A 105 -1.77 -14.37 4.23
N ASN A 106 -2.81 -14.16 5.06
CA ASN A 106 -4.22 -14.30 4.65
C ASN A 106 -4.82 -13.00 4.07
N LEU A 107 -4.06 -11.90 3.97
CA LEU A 107 -4.53 -10.64 3.38
C LEU A 107 -4.76 -10.80 1.88
N PRO A 108 -5.66 -10.03 1.26
CA PRO A 108 -5.87 -10.01 -0.19
C PRO A 108 -4.75 -9.25 -0.93
N ALA A 109 -3.51 -9.61 -0.64
CA ALA A 109 -2.29 -9.05 -1.20
C ALA A 109 -1.22 -10.13 -1.35
N LYS A 110 -0.16 -9.84 -2.11
CA LYS A 110 1.03 -10.72 -2.19
C LYS A 110 2.07 -10.36 -1.12
N TYR A 111 2.21 -9.05 -0.86
CA TYR A 111 3.24 -8.51 0.02
C TYR A 111 2.66 -7.52 1.02
N VAL A 112 3.29 -7.46 2.21
CA VAL A 112 3.17 -6.33 3.14
C VAL A 112 4.52 -5.61 3.23
N PHE A 113 4.52 -4.30 3.02
CA PHE A 113 5.69 -3.44 3.19
C PHE A 113 5.58 -2.71 4.52
N HIS A 114 6.37 -3.13 5.50
CA HIS A 114 6.36 -2.62 6.87
C HIS A 114 7.22 -1.35 6.95
N ALA A 115 6.58 -0.19 6.77
CA ALA A 115 7.22 1.11 6.81
C ALA A 115 7.29 1.64 8.24
N VAL A 116 8.46 2.09 8.66
CA VAL A 116 8.69 2.65 10.00
C VAL A 116 8.70 4.18 9.91
N GLY A 117 7.54 4.78 10.12
CA GLY A 117 7.39 6.23 10.11
C GLY A 117 7.92 6.88 11.39
N PRO A 118 8.34 8.16 11.32
CA PRO A 118 8.83 8.90 12.48
C PRO A 118 7.71 9.21 13.48
N VAL A 119 8.09 9.30 14.76
CA VAL A 119 7.30 10.00 15.78
C VAL A 119 7.51 11.51 15.55
N PHE A 120 6.42 12.24 15.40
CA PHE A 120 6.49 13.69 15.19
C PHE A 120 6.81 14.41 16.50
N ARG A 121 7.72 15.36 16.44
CA ARG A 121 8.07 16.28 17.55
C ARG A 121 7.68 17.70 17.19
N ASP A 122 8.39 18.29 16.23
CA ASP A 122 8.18 19.68 15.79
C ASP A 122 8.49 19.90 14.29
N GLY A 123 8.82 18.82 13.56
CA GLY A 123 9.19 18.86 12.14
C GLY A 123 10.62 19.33 11.85
N ARG A 124 11.46 19.53 12.87
CA ARG A 124 12.83 20.06 12.73
C ARG A 124 13.92 19.01 12.97
N HIS A 125 13.54 17.77 13.30
CA HIS A 125 14.46 16.67 13.58
C HIS A 125 14.54 15.66 12.44
N GLY A 126 14.27 16.11 11.20
CA GLY A 126 14.31 15.28 10.01
C GLY A 126 13.04 14.46 9.76
N GLU A 127 11.98 14.65 10.56
CA GLU A 127 10.74 13.89 10.43
C GLU A 127 10.13 13.95 9.02
N PRO A 128 10.12 15.12 8.31
CA PRO A 128 9.59 15.18 6.96
C PRO A 128 10.35 14.27 5.98
N GLU A 129 11.68 14.24 6.06
CA GLU A 129 12.50 13.41 5.19
C GLU A 129 12.40 11.92 5.55
N LEU A 130 12.31 11.60 6.85
CA LEU A 130 12.07 10.24 7.33
C LEU A 130 10.71 9.72 6.85
N LEU A 131 9.65 10.53 6.93
CA LEU A 131 8.34 10.13 6.42
C LEU A 131 8.35 9.95 4.90
N ALA A 132 8.98 10.86 4.17
CA ALA A 132 9.18 10.73 2.72
C ALA A 132 9.96 9.45 2.38
N GLY A 133 10.99 9.12 3.15
CA GLY A 133 11.78 7.88 3.04
C GLY A 133 10.93 6.61 3.12
N CYS A 134 9.91 6.58 3.99
CA CYS A 134 8.97 5.46 4.09
C CYS A 134 8.26 5.19 2.76
N TYR A 135 7.69 6.23 2.15
CA TYR A 135 6.98 6.09 0.87
C TYR A 135 7.95 5.69 -0.25
N ARG A 136 9.11 6.36 -0.36
CA ARG A 136 10.13 6.02 -1.36
C ARG A 136 10.60 4.57 -1.23
N LYS A 137 10.83 4.09 0.00
CA LYS A 137 11.28 2.72 0.21
C LYS A 137 10.20 1.70 -0.14
N CYS A 138 8.94 1.95 0.23
CA CYS A 138 7.83 1.09 -0.18
C CYS A 138 7.69 1.02 -1.71
N LEU A 139 7.79 2.16 -2.40
CA LEU A 139 7.69 2.23 -3.85
C LEU A 139 8.89 1.55 -4.55
N ALA A 140 10.10 1.70 -4.01
CA ALA A 140 11.28 0.97 -4.50
C ALA A 140 11.11 -0.55 -4.33
N LEU A 141 10.60 -1.00 -3.17
CA LEU A 141 10.26 -2.40 -2.95
C LEU A 141 9.16 -2.91 -3.90
N ALA A 142 8.24 -2.03 -4.32
CA ALA A 142 7.22 -2.36 -5.30
C ALA A 142 7.84 -2.59 -6.69
N ASP A 143 8.71 -1.71 -7.15
CA ASP A 143 9.42 -1.88 -8.42
C ASP A 143 10.30 -3.14 -8.42
N GLU A 144 11.08 -3.38 -7.34
CA GLU A 144 11.90 -4.58 -7.17
C GLU A 144 11.11 -5.90 -7.30
N ARG A 145 9.79 -5.87 -7.02
CA ARG A 145 8.89 -7.04 -7.01
C ARG A 145 7.86 -7.03 -8.14
N ALA A 146 8.01 -6.13 -9.10
CA ALA A 146 7.07 -5.93 -10.21
C ALA A 146 5.61 -5.77 -9.74
N VAL A 147 5.40 -5.04 -8.63
CA VAL A 147 4.09 -4.69 -8.08
C VAL A 147 3.44 -3.64 -8.97
N ARG A 148 2.20 -3.89 -9.36
CA ARG A 148 1.41 -2.95 -10.18
C ARG A 148 0.42 -2.12 -9.34
N THR A 149 -0.08 -2.69 -8.24
CA THR A 149 -1.05 -2.04 -7.37
C THR A 149 -0.57 -2.04 -5.93
N ILE A 150 -0.57 -0.86 -5.29
CA ILE A 150 -0.14 -0.71 -3.90
C ILE A 150 -1.13 0.11 -3.10
N SER A 151 -1.40 -0.29 -1.84
CA SER A 151 -2.19 0.50 -0.91
C SER A 151 -1.35 1.07 0.22
N PHE A 152 -1.69 2.30 0.65
CA PHE A 152 -1.02 3.01 1.74
C PHE A 152 -2.03 3.48 2.79
N PRO A 153 -1.75 3.31 4.09
CA PRO A 153 -2.42 4.03 5.15
C PRO A 153 -1.82 5.44 5.31
N ALA A 154 -2.43 6.29 6.14
CA ALA A 154 -1.83 7.55 6.56
C ALA A 154 -0.69 7.29 7.57
N ILE A 155 0.53 7.07 7.09
CA ILE A 155 1.69 6.71 7.91
C ILE A 155 2.01 7.84 8.91
N SER A 156 2.35 7.49 10.14
CA SER A 156 2.71 8.37 11.28
C SER A 156 1.57 9.24 11.84
N THR A 157 0.36 9.26 11.29
CA THR A 157 -0.71 10.19 11.73
C THR A 157 -1.53 9.68 12.93
N GLY A 158 -1.32 8.44 13.35
CA GLY A 158 -1.94 7.87 14.56
C GLY A 158 -1.12 8.20 15.81
N VAL A 159 -0.68 7.19 16.56
CA VAL A 159 0.08 7.33 17.82
C VAL A 159 1.40 8.09 17.67
N HIS A 160 1.96 8.17 16.48
CA HIS A 160 3.16 8.96 16.18
C HIS A 160 2.89 10.46 16.06
N GLY A 161 1.63 10.91 16.06
CA GLY A 161 1.22 12.29 16.21
C GLY A 161 1.59 13.23 15.06
N TYR A 162 1.94 12.71 13.88
CA TYR A 162 2.26 13.57 12.73
C TYR A 162 1.02 14.36 12.30
N PRO A 163 1.12 15.71 12.07
CA PRO A 163 0.00 16.51 11.59
C PRO A 163 -0.53 15.95 10.27
N GLN A 164 -1.82 15.68 10.21
CA GLN A 164 -2.44 14.97 9.08
C GLN A 164 -2.21 15.67 7.74
N LYS A 165 -2.30 17.00 7.71
CA LYS A 165 -2.10 17.78 6.48
C LYS A 165 -0.67 17.64 5.97
N ASP A 166 0.31 17.86 6.84
CA ASP A 166 1.74 17.82 6.47
C ASP A 166 2.15 16.40 6.03
N ALA A 167 1.65 15.38 6.73
CA ALA A 167 1.87 13.99 6.35
C ALA A 167 1.24 13.65 4.99
N ALA A 168 0.03 14.12 4.71
CA ALA A 168 -0.65 13.89 3.45
C ALA A 168 0.05 14.60 2.27
N GLU A 169 0.55 15.83 2.47
CA GLU A 169 1.35 16.55 1.47
C GLU A 169 2.61 15.76 1.08
N ILE A 170 3.33 15.24 2.08
CA ILE A 170 4.51 14.40 1.85
C ILE A 170 4.13 13.12 1.11
N ALA A 171 3.10 12.41 1.56
CA ALA A 171 2.63 11.17 0.98
C ALA A 171 2.26 11.32 -0.50
N ILE A 172 1.40 12.28 -0.81
CA ILE A 172 0.93 12.55 -2.17
C ILE A 172 2.10 12.95 -3.07
N ARG A 173 2.99 13.85 -2.60
CA ARG A 173 4.16 14.29 -3.35
C ARG A 173 5.08 13.12 -3.72
N GLU A 174 5.44 12.26 -2.77
CA GLU A 174 6.36 11.15 -3.03
C GLU A 174 5.74 10.11 -3.96
N VAL A 175 4.44 9.81 -3.80
CA VAL A 175 3.74 8.87 -4.68
C VAL A 175 3.58 9.44 -6.09
N ARG A 176 3.16 10.71 -6.25
CA ARG A 176 3.08 11.38 -7.57
C ARG A 176 4.43 11.33 -8.30
N ARG A 177 5.50 11.77 -7.61
CA ARG A 177 6.86 11.78 -8.16
C ARG A 177 7.30 10.40 -8.64
N HIS A 178 6.96 9.36 -7.90
CA HIS A 178 7.30 8.00 -8.28
C HIS A 178 6.51 7.51 -9.50
N LEU A 179 5.20 7.78 -9.54
CA LEU A 179 4.33 7.39 -10.65
C LEU A 179 4.62 8.15 -11.95
N GLU A 180 5.32 9.28 -11.90
CA GLU A 180 5.79 10.02 -13.08
C GLU A 180 7.05 9.42 -13.70
N ARG A 181 7.75 8.53 -13.00
CA ARG A 181 8.96 7.87 -13.52
C ARG A 181 8.59 6.90 -14.66
N PRO A 182 9.35 6.90 -15.78
CA PRO A 182 9.04 6.02 -16.91
C PRO A 182 9.25 4.53 -16.58
N ASP A 183 10.14 4.23 -15.64
CA ASP A 183 10.61 2.88 -15.30
C ASP A 183 9.88 2.22 -14.13
N THR A 184 8.90 2.89 -13.50
CA THR A 184 8.13 2.26 -12.41
C THR A 184 7.15 1.22 -12.92
N THR A 185 7.02 0.13 -12.17
CA THR A 185 6.02 -0.93 -12.40
C THR A 185 4.66 -0.59 -11.81
N VAL A 186 4.60 0.39 -10.88
CA VAL A 186 3.37 0.76 -10.19
C VAL A 186 2.42 1.53 -11.10
N GLU A 187 1.22 1.02 -11.29
CA GLU A 187 0.16 1.63 -12.12
C GLU A 187 -0.90 2.32 -11.28
N LEU A 188 -1.16 1.78 -10.08
CA LEU A 188 -2.19 2.27 -9.18
C LEU A 188 -1.69 2.31 -7.74
N ALA A 189 -1.74 3.50 -7.13
CA ALA A 189 -1.57 3.69 -5.69
C ALA A 189 -2.90 4.09 -5.05
N ILE A 190 -3.31 3.40 -3.99
CA ILE A 190 -4.55 3.63 -3.27
C ILE A 190 -4.21 4.13 -1.86
N PHE A 191 -4.56 5.35 -1.52
CA PHE A 191 -4.55 5.78 -0.12
C PHE A 191 -5.82 5.32 0.56
N VAL A 192 -5.70 4.36 1.47
CA VAL A 192 -6.82 3.83 2.26
C VAL A 192 -6.85 4.50 3.60
N LEU A 193 -7.84 5.36 3.80
CA LEU A 193 -7.89 6.32 4.89
C LEU A 193 -8.97 5.92 5.89
N PHE A 194 -8.57 5.76 7.14
CA PHE A 194 -9.49 5.35 8.21
C PHE A 194 -10.15 6.58 8.83
N GLY A 195 -11.43 6.79 8.47
CA GLY A 195 -12.26 7.89 8.94
C GLY A 195 -12.29 9.12 8.03
N GLN A 196 -13.48 9.72 7.99
CA GLN A 196 -13.85 10.80 7.08
C GLN A 196 -12.93 12.04 7.19
N SER A 197 -12.45 12.38 8.40
CA SER A 197 -11.59 13.55 8.58
C SER A 197 -10.27 13.42 7.82
N THR A 198 -9.61 12.27 7.90
CA THR A 198 -8.36 11.99 7.18
C THR A 198 -8.61 11.95 5.68
N TYR A 199 -9.72 11.31 5.24
CA TYR A 199 -10.10 11.29 3.84
C TYR A 199 -10.25 12.71 3.26
N GLN A 200 -10.93 13.62 3.96
CA GLN A 200 -11.13 15.00 3.50
C GLN A 200 -9.82 15.80 3.39
N VAL A 201 -8.83 15.52 4.25
CA VAL A 201 -7.50 16.16 4.15
C VAL A 201 -6.81 15.73 2.86
N TYR A 202 -6.73 14.43 2.58
CA TYR A 202 -6.13 13.91 1.35
C TYR A 202 -6.86 14.38 0.10
N ARG A 203 -8.20 14.38 0.14
CA ARG A 203 -9.04 14.85 -0.95
C ARG A 203 -8.73 16.28 -1.37
N LYS A 204 -8.64 17.20 -0.40
CA LYS A 204 -8.32 18.62 -0.68
C LYS A 204 -6.95 18.80 -1.32
N LEU A 205 -5.98 17.97 -0.95
CA LEU A 205 -4.60 18.04 -1.44
C LEU A 205 -4.41 17.35 -2.79
N LEU A 206 -5.20 16.33 -3.08
CA LEU A 206 -5.06 15.58 -4.33
C LEU A 206 -5.62 16.35 -5.53
N VAL A 207 -6.63 17.19 -5.34
CA VAL A 207 -7.26 18.01 -6.40
C VAL A 207 -6.68 19.42 -6.52
N ALA A 208 -5.80 19.82 -5.61
CA ALA A 208 -5.05 21.08 -5.68
C ALA A 208 -3.82 20.93 -6.58
#